data_30546cf850c02bd22bc474bf662fc37f
#
_entry.id   30546cf850c02bd22bc474bf662fc37f
#
_cell.length_a   1.000
_cell.length_b   1.000
_cell.length_c   1.000
_cell.angle_alpha   90.00
_cell.angle_beta   90.00
_cell.angle_gamma   90.00
#
_symmetry.space_group_name_H-M   'P 1'
#
loop_
_entity.id
_entity.type
_entity.pdbx_description
1 polymer ?
#
loop_
_entity_poly.entity_id
_entity_poly.type
_entity_poly.pdbx_seq_one_letter_code
_entity_poly.pdbx_strand_id
1 'polypeptide(L)'
;MTDKATSDLWWKNAVIYCADVATWLDSDGDGTGDLAGLTRRLDYLWGLGVNTLWLMPFYPSPLGDDGYDITDYYAVDSRFGTLGDFVEMIRTADNLGIRVLVDLVMSHTSNQHPWFQRSRHDRSSRFRNYYRWSDTKQKEPSEVAFPGEQTSTWTYDDVAGQWYMHRYYDFMPDLNITDPDVLDEMHKVLGFWLELGISGFRVDSLPFMIETIGTGAKDQPITYLRSLVEFLERRRGDAILLGEANVSPKEQQSYFEMDGGDGVQMLFDFRTCSAQWLAHARGSAGPLIDALHSRPPHPVQAQFVNFCRHHDELNLGMLGDSEREEVFAAFAPEPEHRVYGRGIRRRLASMLGHDQQRIRLALALTMALPGTPVLLYGDEIGMGEDLSLPGRLAVRNPMQWSSGHAGGFSASDKLYRPAHAEGPSGYRMVNVTDQRHDPDSLYSWMAQAIRARRESPELGWGEWRTIDVDDPRVLAIETRWRDDRTVTLHNLSAEPVKVRLPEDVNEPGQGQRMRQMLGDADPPYRPGQEIILGRYGFRWLRQTD
;
A
#
# COMPACT_ATOMS: atom_id res chain seq x y z
N MET A 1 23.91 5.07 -23.84
CA MET A 1 23.14 4.50 -22.72
C MET A 1 23.18 3.00 -22.89
N THR A 2 23.88 2.30 -22.03
CA THR A 2 23.93 0.83 -22.06
C THR A 2 22.55 0.32 -21.65
N ASP A 3 21.99 -0.50 -22.53
CA ASP A 3 20.73 -1.22 -22.35
C ASP A 3 20.84 -2.12 -21.10
N LYS A 4 20.63 -1.54 -19.91
CA LYS A 4 20.44 -2.36 -18.70
C LYS A 4 19.18 -3.16 -18.96
N ALA A 5 19.31 -4.47 -18.96
CA ALA A 5 18.21 -5.37 -19.23
C ALA A 5 17.00 -5.01 -18.36
N THR A 6 15.86 -4.76 -19.00
CA THR A 6 14.58 -4.43 -18.35
C THR A 6 14.11 -5.49 -17.34
N SER A 7 14.74 -6.66 -17.31
CA SER A 7 14.51 -7.74 -16.35
C SER A 7 14.81 -7.37 -14.90
N ASP A 8 15.68 -6.37 -14.67
CA ASP A 8 16.14 -6.01 -13.32
C ASP A 8 15.17 -5.06 -12.58
N LEU A 9 14.19 -4.48 -13.27
CA LEU A 9 13.20 -3.57 -12.71
C LEU A 9 11.84 -4.26 -12.52
N TRP A 10 11.83 -5.40 -11.83
CA TRP A 10 10.66 -6.25 -11.64
C TRP A 10 9.45 -5.53 -11.05
N TRP A 11 9.67 -4.50 -10.23
CA TRP A 11 8.61 -3.71 -9.58
C TRP A 11 7.74 -2.91 -10.56
N LYS A 12 8.21 -2.67 -11.78
CA LYS A 12 7.40 -2.05 -12.85
C LYS A 12 6.19 -2.90 -13.23
N ASN A 13 6.30 -4.22 -13.17
CA ASN A 13 5.23 -5.17 -13.47
C ASN A 13 4.72 -5.92 -12.24
N ALA A 14 5.04 -5.43 -11.05
CA ALA A 14 4.53 -6.00 -9.82
C ALA A 14 3.03 -5.75 -9.67
N VAL A 15 2.35 -6.70 -9.05
CA VAL A 15 1.06 -6.55 -8.39
C VAL A 15 1.29 -6.93 -6.93
N ILE A 16 1.27 -5.92 -6.08
CA ILE A 16 1.60 -6.06 -4.67
C ILE A 16 0.33 -6.39 -3.88
N TYR A 17 0.44 -7.33 -2.96
CA TYR A 17 -0.63 -7.72 -2.05
C TYR A 17 -0.16 -7.53 -0.61
N CYS A 18 -0.83 -6.65 0.13
CA CYS A 18 -0.56 -6.36 1.53
C CYS A 18 -1.31 -7.35 2.42
N ALA A 19 -0.59 -8.07 3.27
CA ALA A 19 -1.15 -9.03 4.22
C ALA A 19 -0.60 -8.83 5.64
N ASP A 20 -1.47 -9.09 6.61
CA ASP A 20 -1.14 -9.12 8.03
C ASP A 20 -1.07 -10.58 8.49
N VAL A 21 0.08 -11.01 9.01
CA VAL A 21 0.29 -12.39 9.46
C VAL A 21 -0.70 -12.75 10.57
N ALA A 22 -0.93 -11.84 11.52
CA ALA A 22 -1.80 -12.05 12.68
C ALA A 22 -3.25 -12.37 12.31
N THR A 23 -3.71 -11.91 11.15
CA THR A 23 -5.12 -12.03 10.71
C THR A 23 -5.27 -12.84 9.42
N TRP A 24 -4.20 -13.48 8.92
CA TRP A 24 -4.24 -14.23 7.67
C TRP A 24 -4.80 -15.64 7.83
N LEU A 25 -4.12 -16.52 8.55
CA LEU A 25 -4.57 -17.88 8.87
C LEU A 25 -3.84 -18.40 10.11
N ASP A 26 -4.59 -18.82 11.10
CA ASP A 26 -4.12 -19.55 12.27
C ASP A 26 -3.96 -21.04 11.92
N SER A 27 -2.76 -21.55 11.97
CA SER A 27 -2.46 -22.92 11.57
C SER A 27 -2.34 -23.90 12.73
N ASP A 28 -2.16 -23.42 13.95
CA ASP A 28 -1.97 -24.22 15.17
C ASP A 28 -3.15 -24.15 16.15
N GLY A 29 -4.11 -23.25 15.94
CA GLY A 29 -5.35 -23.16 16.68
C GLY A 29 -5.27 -22.33 17.96
N ASP A 30 -4.28 -21.43 18.10
CA ASP A 30 -4.14 -20.54 19.25
C ASP A 30 -5.02 -19.28 19.17
N GLY A 31 -5.57 -19.00 17.99
CA GLY A 31 -6.44 -17.85 17.71
C GLY A 31 -5.72 -16.69 17.02
N THR A 32 -4.43 -16.80 16.76
CA THR A 32 -3.59 -15.83 16.08
C THR A 32 -3.08 -16.41 14.76
N GLY A 33 -3.09 -15.65 13.69
CA GLY A 33 -2.47 -16.07 12.43
C GLY A 33 -0.95 -16.21 12.56
N ASP A 34 -0.37 -17.09 11.76
CA ASP A 34 1.04 -17.43 11.83
C ASP A 34 1.70 -17.61 10.46
N LEU A 35 3.05 -17.64 10.41
CA LEU A 35 3.83 -17.80 9.19
C LEU A 35 3.61 -19.15 8.50
N ALA A 36 3.33 -20.20 9.27
CA ALA A 36 3.00 -21.51 8.72
C ALA A 36 1.62 -21.48 8.02
N GLY A 37 0.64 -20.78 8.60
CA GLY A 37 -0.66 -20.50 7.98
C GLY A 37 -0.53 -19.65 6.72
N LEU A 38 0.32 -18.62 6.76
CA LEU A 38 0.63 -17.82 5.57
C LEU A 38 1.24 -18.70 4.47
N THR A 39 2.22 -19.51 4.80
CA THR A 39 2.89 -20.42 3.87
C THR A 39 1.91 -21.40 3.21
N ARG A 40 0.97 -21.94 3.97
CA ARG A 40 -0.09 -22.82 3.45
C ARG A 40 -1.02 -22.17 2.43
N ARG A 41 -1.08 -20.85 2.38
CA ARG A 41 -1.96 -20.07 1.51
C ARG A 41 -1.23 -19.26 0.43
N LEU A 42 0.06 -19.45 0.25
CA LEU A 42 0.79 -18.80 -0.85
C LEU A 42 0.30 -19.25 -2.23
N ASP A 43 -0.21 -20.50 -2.34
CA ASP A 43 -0.87 -20.99 -3.55
C ASP A 43 -2.11 -20.18 -3.95
N TYR A 44 -2.84 -19.65 -2.96
CA TYR A 44 -3.97 -18.74 -3.18
C TYR A 44 -3.52 -17.45 -3.87
N LEU A 45 -2.45 -16.82 -3.39
CA LEU A 45 -1.90 -15.60 -3.99
C LEU A 45 -1.36 -15.86 -5.40
N TRP A 46 -0.66 -16.98 -5.58
CA TRP A 46 -0.21 -17.41 -6.90
C TRP A 46 -1.38 -17.64 -7.87
N GLY A 47 -2.44 -18.30 -7.42
CA GLY A 47 -3.66 -18.54 -8.20
C GLY A 47 -4.42 -17.26 -8.55
N LEU A 48 -4.41 -16.26 -7.67
CA LEU A 48 -4.94 -14.92 -7.92
C LEU A 48 -4.11 -14.16 -8.97
N GLY A 49 -2.83 -14.53 -9.12
CA GLY A 49 -1.90 -13.89 -10.07
C GLY A 49 -0.97 -12.85 -9.45
N VAL A 50 -1.02 -12.65 -8.12
CA VAL A 50 -0.11 -11.79 -7.37
C VAL A 50 1.33 -12.30 -7.51
N ASN A 51 2.28 -11.40 -7.67
CA ASN A 51 3.71 -11.72 -7.78
C ASN A 51 4.58 -11.00 -6.74
N THR A 52 3.98 -10.21 -5.86
CA THR A 52 4.69 -9.54 -4.76
C THR A 52 3.81 -9.50 -3.53
N LEU A 53 4.31 -10.04 -2.41
CA LEU A 53 3.68 -10.03 -1.12
C LEU A 53 4.35 -8.97 -0.25
N TRP A 54 3.58 -8.03 0.30
CA TRP A 54 4.03 -7.11 1.34
C TRP A 54 3.45 -7.56 2.68
N LEU A 55 4.33 -7.90 3.63
CA LEU A 55 3.98 -8.27 5.00
C LEU A 55 4.02 -7.05 5.91
N MET A 56 2.92 -6.82 6.62
CA MET A 56 2.89 -5.90 7.77
C MET A 56 3.85 -6.38 8.85
N PRO A 57 4.21 -5.55 9.86
CA PRO A 57 5.20 -5.92 10.87
C PRO A 57 4.87 -7.22 11.59
N PHE A 58 5.84 -8.12 11.64
CA PHE A 58 5.77 -9.42 12.32
C PHE A 58 6.90 -9.58 13.33
N TYR A 59 7.59 -8.51 13.64
CA TYR A 59 8.65 -8.44 14.63
C TYR A 59 8.10 -8.53 16.06
N PRO A 60 8.93 -8.95 17.07
CA PRO A 60 8.53 -8.85 18.45
C PRO A 60 8.06 -7.46 18.83
N SER A 61 6.85 -7.40 19.39
CA SER A 61 6.17 -6.16 19.75
C SER A 61 5.22 -6.38 20.92
N PRO A 62 5.02 -5.39 21.80
CA PRO A 62 3.92 -5.39 22.77
C PRO A 62 2.54 -5.25 22.13
N LEU A 63 2.47 -4.96 20.81
CA LEU A 63 1.24 -4.71 20.05
C LEU A 63 0.45 -3.48 20.50
N GLY A 64 1.12 -2.47 21.01
CA GLY A 64 0.50 -1.18 21.33
C GLY A 64 0.01 -0.46 20.09
N ASP A 65 0.74 -0.58 18.98
CA ASP A 65 0.34 -0.13 17.64
C ASP A 65 0.50 -1.26 16.61
N ASP A 66 -0.08 -2.42 16.93
CA ASP A 66 -0.28 -3.52 15.99
C ASP A 66 0.99 -4.02 15.27
N GLY A 67 2.11 -4.02 16.01
CA GLY A 67 3.41 -4.49 15.53
C GLY A 67 4.36 -3.37 15.09
N TYR A 68 3.91 -2.13 14.95
CA TYR A 68 4.78 -1.00 14.63
C TYR A 68 5.64 -0.53 15.82
N ASP A 69 5.29 -0.89 17.05
CA ASP A 69 6.08 -0.67 18.28
C ASP A 69 7.07 -1.83 18.51
N ILE A 70 8.13 -1.88 17.69
CA ILE A 70 9.11 -2.99 17.62
C ILE A 70 10.00 -3.02 18.87
N THR A 71 10.24 -4.23 19.40
CA THR A 71 11.20 -4.49 20.50
C THR A 71 12.45 -5.25 20.08
N ASP A 72 12.45 -5.91 18.92
CA ASP A 72 13.60 -6.59 18.33
C ASP A 72 13.48 -6.65 16.82
N TYR A 73 14.44 -6.07 16.09
CA TYR A 73 14.47 -6.04 14.62
C TYR A 73 14.99 -7.33 13.99
N TYR A 74 15.54 -8.26 14.76
CA TYR A 74 16.25 -9.44 14.26
C TYR A 74 15.51 -10.75 14.51
N ALA A 75 14.27 -10.68 14.96
CA ALA A 75 13.47 -11.85 15.31
C ALA A 75 12.07 -11.79 14.69
N VAL A 76 11.44 -12.93 14.58
CA VAL A 76 9.99 -13.08 14.37
C VAL A 76 9.34 -13.11 15.76
N ASP A 77 8.20 -12.44 15.91
CA ASP A 77 7.41 -12.55 17.14
C ASP A 77 6.97 -14.00 17.35
N SER A 78 7.17 -14.50 18.57
CA SER A 78 6.89 -15.91 18.90
C SER A 78 5.43 -16.33 18.69
N ARG A 79 4.50 -15.37 18.64
CA ARG A 79 3.10 -15.60 18.30
C ARG A 79 2.91 -15.98 16.83
N PHE A 80 3.80 -15.53 15.97
CA PHE A 80 3.73 -15.74 14.52
C PHE A 80 4.63 -16.89 14.04
N GLY A 81 5.44 -17.48 14.93
CA GLY A 81 6.35 -18.58 14.60
C GLY A 81 7.81 -18.25 14.85
N THR A 82 8.68 -18.84 14.07
CA THR A 82 10.14 -18.76 14.19
C THR A 82 10.80 -18.18 12.95
N LEU A 83 12.09 -17.84 13.02
CA LEU A 83 12.91 -17.53 11.83
C LEU A 83 12.95 -18.71 10.84
N GLY A 84 12.85 -19.95 11.32
CA GLY A 84 12.77 -21.13 10.46
C GLY A 84 11.50 -21.13 9.61
N ASP A 85 10.36 -20.79 10.21
CA ASP A 85 9.08 -20.66 9.49
C ASP A 85 9.13 -19.51 8.48
N PHE A 86 9.79 -18.40 8.83
CA PHE A 86 10.01 -17.28 7.91
C PHE A 86 10.83 -17.71 6.69
N VAL A 87 11.94 -18.41 6.90
CA VAL A 87 12.80 -18.92 5.80
C VAL A 87 12.03 -19.90 4.91
N GLU A 88 11.19 -20.78 5.49
CA GLU A 88 10.36 -21.70 4.70
C GLU A 88 9.29 -20.95 3.91
N MET A 89 8.69 -19.90 4.47
CA MET A 89 7.76 -19.02 3.78
C MET A 89 8.44 -18.32 2.59
N ILE A 90 9.63 -17.72 2.79
CA ILE A 90 10.41 -17.07 1.72
C ILE A 90 10.73 -18.07 0.60
N ARG A 91 11.19 -19.27 0.95
CA ARG A 91 11.53 -20.31 -0.03
C ARG A 91 10.31 -20.77 -0.82
N THR A 92 9.16 -20.92 -0.15
CA THR A 92 7.89 -21.29 -0.80
C THR A 92 7.40 -20.18 -1.73
N ALA A 93 7.50 -18.90 -1.30
CA ALA A 93 7.15 -17.75 -2.12
C ALA A 93 8.03 -17.67 -3.38
N ASP A 94 9.36 -17.84 -3.23
CA ASP A 94 10.32 -17.84 -4.34
C ASP A 94 10.03 -18.96 -5.36
N ASN A 95 9.73 -20.17 -4.90
CA ASN A 95 9.33 -21.29 -5.75
C ASN A 95 8.03 -21.02 -6.55
N LEU A 96 7.16 -20.16 -6.05
CA LEU A 96 5.94 -19.71 -6.74
C LEU A 96 6.16 -18.43 -7.57
N GLY A 97 7.37 -17.88 -7.59
CA GLY A 97 7.68 -16.62 -8.26
C GLY A 97 7.06 -15.40 -7.59
N ILE A 98 6.81 -15.46 -6.27
CA ILE A 98 6.28 -14.37 -5.44
C ILE A 98 7.45 -13.73 -4.69
N ARG A 99 7.70 -12.45 -4.93
CA ARG A 99 8.67 -11.64 -4.18
C ARG A 99 8.07 -11.20 -2.85
N VAL A 100 8.90 -11.02 -1.83
CA VAL A 100 8.44 -10.62 -0.51
C VAL A 100 9.08 -9.30 -0.12
N LEU A 101 8.24 -8.34 0.31
CA LEU A 101 8.60 -7.09 0.96
C LEU A 101 8.18 -7.16 2.43
N VAL A 102 9.00 -6.62 3.32
CA VAL A 102 8.67 -6.52 4.75
C VAL A 102 8.66 -5.05 5.18
N ASP A 103 7.89 -4.72 6.21
CA ASP A 103 7.90 -3.37 6.78
C ASP A 103 9.24 -3.06 7.44
N LEU A 104 9.73 -1.85 7.25
CA LEU A 104 10.92 -1.29 7.89
C LEU A 104 10.54 -0.03 8.67
N VAL A 105 10.42 -0.16 9.97
CA VAL A 105 10.12 0.94 10.87
C VAL A 105 11.43 1.52 11.39
N MET A 106 11.85 2.66 10.84
CA MET A 106 13.15 3.28 11.18
C MET A 106 13.01 4.58 11.98
N SER A 107 11.79 5.09 12.11
CA SER A 107 11.54 6.37 12.77
C SER A 107 11.49 6.24 14.29
N HIS A 108 11.15 5.07 14.84
CA HIS A 108 10.93 4.85 16.26
C HIS A 108 11.10 3.38 16.65
N THR A 109 11.10 3.12 17.96
CA THR A 109 10.98 1.76 18.52
C THR A 109 9.88 1.74 19.57
N SER A 110 9.52 0.57 20.10
CA SER A 110 8.81 0.50 21.37
C SER A 110 9.63 1.11 22.51
N ASN A 111 8.96 1.70 23.49
CA ASN A 111 9.62 2.07 24.76
C ASN A 111 10.12 0.84 25.55
N GLN A 112 9.68 -0.37 25.20
CA GLN A 112 10.18 -1.63 25.76
C GLN A 112 11.41 -2.17 25.00
N HIS A 113 11.82 -1.54 23.91
CA HIS A 113 13.02 -1.94 23.17
C HIS A 113 14.27 -1.87 24.07
N PRO A 114 15.17 -2.87 24.04
CA PRO A 114 16.38 -2.87 24.87
C PRO A 114 17.26 -1.62 24.71
N TRP A 115 17.29 -1.01 23.54
CA TRP A 115 18.02 0.24 23.30
C TRP A 115 17.43 1.39 24.13
N PHE A 116 16.09 1.56 24.12
CA PHE A 116 15.42 2.60 24.90
C PHE A 116 15.58 2.34 26.40
N GLN A 117 15.38 1.10 26.83
CA GLN A 117 15.53 0.73 28.24
C GLN A 117 16.95 1.03 28.78
N ARG A 118 17.99 0.73 28.02
CA ARG A 118 19.37 1.09 28.40
C ARG A 118 19.62 2.60 28.34
N SER A 119 19.05 3.28 27.33
CA SER A 119 19.14 4.73 27.16
C SER A 119 18.53 5.50 28.36
N ARG A 120 17.36 5.05 28.85
CA ARG A 120 16.66 5.72 29.98
C ARG A 120 17.31 5.49 31.34
N HIS A 121 17.94 4.32 31.53
CA HIS A 121 18.56 3.96 32.84
C HIS A 121 19.99 4.47 32.98
N ASP A 122 20.72 4.68 31.91
CA ASP A 122 22.13 5.07 31.92
C ASP A 122 22.44 6.15 30.88
N ARG A 123 22.72 7.37 31.37
CA ARG A 123 23.10 8.50 30.52
C ARG A 123 24.45 8.31 29.83
N SER A 124 25.30 7.39 30.31
CA SER A 124 26.59 7.03 29.69
C SER A 124 26.48 5.88 28.67
N SER A 125 25.32 5.27 28.58
CA SER A 125 25.07 4.18 27.64
C SER A 125 25.35 4.60 26.19
N ARG A 126 25.94 3.71 25.39
CA ARG A 126 26.10 3.92 23.94
C ARG A 126 24.76 4.17 23.26
N PHE A 127 23.65 3.70 23.81
CA PHE A 127 22.30 3.89 23.28
C PHE A 127 21.69 5.24 23.66
N ARG A 128 22.40 6.08 24.46
CA ARG A 128 21.82 7.34 24.93
C ARG A 128 21.40 8.23 23.78
N ASN A 129 22.23 8.38 22.79
CA ASN A 129 22.00 9.23 21.64
C ASN A 129 21.13 8.58 20.54
N TYR A 130 20.76 7.31 20.72
CA TYR A 130 19.79 6.66 19.81
C TYR A 130 18.40 7.30 19.87
N TYR A 131 18.11 8.01 20.97
CA TYR A 131 16.85 8.71 21.20
C TYR A 131 17.08 10.18 21.52
N ARG A 132 16.06 10.98 21.34
CA ARG A 132 16.13 12.43 21.59
C ARG A 132 15.63 12.72 22.99
N TRP A 133 16.53 13.19 23.85
CA TRP A 133 16.28 13.57 25.23
C TRP A 133 16.43 15.06 25.42
N SER A 134 15.65 15.66 26.35
CA SER A 134 15.74 17.05 26.75
C SER A 134 15.47 17.24 28.24
N ASP A 135 16.20 18.16 28.89
CA ASP A 135 15.92 18.52 30.29
C ASP A 135 14.62 19.33 30.44
N THR A 136 14.13 19.92 29.36
CA THR A 136 12.89 20.69 29.35
C THR A 136 11.99 20.24 28.20
N LYS A 137 10.66 20.31 28.41
CA LYS A 137 9.72 20.03 27.32
C LYS A 137 9.96 21.01 26.18
N GLN A 138 10.19 20.47 25.00
CA GLN A 138 10.41 21.25 23.80
C GLN A 138 9.08 21.72 23.18
N LYS A 139 9.17 22.64 22.23
CA LYS A 139 8.00 23.15 21.50
C LYS A 139 7.37 22.01 20.69
N GLU A 140 6.05 21.86 20.80
CA GLU A 140 5.29 20.93 19.99
C GLU A 140 5.34 21.33 18.50
N PRO A 141 5.33 20.38 17.55
CA PRO A 141 5.10 20.67 16.14
C PRO A 141 3.70 21.28 15.93
N SER A 142 3.48 21.87 14.77
CA SER A 142 2.18 22.45 14.43
C SER A 142 1.09 21.38 14.26
N GLU A 143 1.47 20.17 13.89
CA GLU A 143 0.56 19.04 13.68
C GLU A 143 1.09 17.78 14.35
N VAL A 144 0.17 16.99 14.89
CA VAL A 144 0.44 15.67 15.47
C VAL A 144 0.07 14.58 14.46
N ALA A 145 0.64 13.38 14.61
CA ALA A 145 0.36 12.27 13.71
C ALA A 145 -1.10 11.80 13.80
N PHE A 146 -1.66 11.75 15.01
CA PHE A 146 -3.03 11.29 15.26
C PHE A 146 -3.88 12.38 15.94
N PRO A 147 -4.41 13.35 15.16
CA PRO A 147 -5.27 14.40 15.70
C PRO A 147 -6.50 13.81 16.43
N GLY A 148 -6.76 14.30 17.64
CA GLY A 148 -7.85 13.84 18.50
C GLY A 148 -7.48 12.72 19.47
N GLU A 149 -6.42 11.97 19.21
CA GLU A 149 -5.89 10.93 20.13
C GLU A 149 -4.58 11.36 20.80
N GLN A 150 -3.73 12.05 20.06
CA GLN A 150 -2.43 12.53 20.52
C GLN A 150 -2.48 14.02 20.88
N THR A 151 -1.91 14.38 22.02
CA THR A 151 -1.88 15.76 22.53
C THR A 151 -0.48 16.34 22.66
N SER A 152 0.56 15.51 22.60
CA SER A 152 1.96 15.91 22.75
C SER A 152 2.86 15.00 21.94
N THR A 153 4.02 15.51 21.56
CA THR A 153 5.14 14.76 20.95
C THR A 153 6.33 14.63 21.91
N TRP A 154 6.16 15.03 23.17
CA TRP A 154 7.17 14.92 24.21
C TRP A 154 6.56 14.38 25.50
N THR A 155 7.14 13.32 26.05
CA THR A 155 6.74 12.71 27.32
C THR A 155 7.88 12.72 28.30
N TYR A 156 7.57 13.03 29.57
CA TYR A 156 8.55 12.99 30.66
C TYR A 156 8.75 11.55 31.11
N ASP A 157 10.01 11.15 31.21
CA ASP A 157 10.42 9.85 31.71
C ASP A 157 10.98 9.98 33.12
N ASP A 158 10.28 9.43 34.11
CA ASP A 158 10.66 9.52 35.54
C ASP A 158 11.98 8.82 35.83
N VAL A 159 12.35 7.77 35.07
CA VAL A 159 13.59 7.01 35.26
C VAL A 159 14.80 7.81 34.77
N ALA A 160 14.69 8.40 33.57
CA ALA A 160 15.74 9.23 32.99
C ALA A 160 15.80 10.62 33.65
N GLY A 161 14.68 11.08 34.26
CA GLY A 161 14.51 12.44 34.75
C GLY A 161 14.57 13.48 33.63
N GLN A 162 14.11 13.14 32.43
CA GLN A 162 14.14 13.97 31.24
C GLN A 162 12.94 13.70 30.35
N TRP A 163 12.71 14.60 29.41
CA TRP A 163 11.73 14.44 28.34
C TRP A 163 12.35 13.68 27.17
N TYR A 164 11.59 12.75 26.55
CA TYR A 164 11.94 12.13 25.27
C TYR A 164 10.93 12.49 24.20
N MET A 165 11.40 12.52 22.96
CA MET A 165 10.57 12.78 21.80
C MET A 165 9.89 11.51 21.31
N HIS A 166 8.62 11.64 20.90
CA HIS A 166 7.88 10.63 20.17
C HIS A 166 6.95 11.32 19.16
N ARG A 167 6.99 10.90 17.92
CA ARG A 167 6.14 11.45 16.85
C ARG A 167 4.71 10.91 16.94
N TYR A 168 4.62 9.63 17.29
CA TYR A 168 3.39 8.87 17.42
C TYR A 168 2.94 8.78 18.88
N TYR A 169 2.59 7.59 19.33
CA TYR A 169 2.20 7.37 20.73
C TYR A 169 3.40 7.51 21.68
N ASP A 170 3.12 7.81 22.93
CA ASP A 170 4.15 7.98 23.97
C ASP A 170 4.97 6.71 24.24
N PHE A 171 4.43 5.53 23.94
CA PHE A 171 5.17 4.27 24.00
C PHE A 171 6.06 3.99 22.77
N MET A 172 6.16 4.93 21.82
CA MET A 172 6.93 4.82 20.57
C MET A 172 7.99 5.93 20.49
N PRO A 173 9.07 5.88 21.31
CA PRO A 173 10.13 6.90 21.28
C PRO A 173 10.84 6.97 19.92
N ASP A 174 11.01 8.17 19.40
CA ASP A 174 11.67 8.42 18.12
C ASP A 174 13.15 8.12 18.17
N LEU A 175 13.63 7.39 17.15
CA LEU A 175 15.05 7.19 16.91
C LEU A 175 15.71 8.47 16.40
N ASN A 176 16.93 8.71 16.85
CA ASN A 176 17.76 9.80 16.37
C ASN A 176 18.53 9.36 15.12
N ILE A 177 17.92 9.45 13.96
CA ILE A 177 18.53 9.02 12.68
C ILE A 177 19.78 9.83 12.30
N THR A 178 20.08 10.94 12.99
CA THR A 178 21.31 11.70 12.76
C THR A 178 22.51 11.09 13.48
N ASP A 179 22.27 10.14 14.39
CA ASP A 179 23.34 9.42 15.06
C ASP A 179 23.90 8.32 14.13
N PRO A 180 25.21 8.31 13.84
CA PRO A 180 25.81 7.35 12.92
C PRO A 180 25.68 5.89 13.41
N ASP A 181 25.62 5.66 14.72
CA ASP A 181 25.44 4.31 15.26
C ASP A 181 24.02 3.78 14.99
N VAL A 182 23.00 4.66 14.94
CA VAL A 182 21.63 4.31 14.53
C VAL A 182 21.61 3.93 13.04
N LEU A 183 22.28 4.70 12.19
CA LEU A 183 22.38 4.37 10.77
C LEU A 183 23.09 3.02 10.53
N ASP A 184 24.17 2.78 11.25
CA ASP A 184 24.92 1.51 11.18
C ASP A 184 24.04 0.32 11.63
N GLU A 185 23.23 0.49 12.67
CA GLU A 185 22.27 -0.54 13.09
C GLU A 185 21.18 -0.78 12.02
N MET A 186 20.67 0.27 11.37
CA MET A 186 19.71 0.09 10.26
C MET A 186 20.32 -0.65 9.08
N HIS A 187 21.59 -0.38 8.72
CA HIS A 187 22.29 -1.17 7.71
C HIS A 187 22.38 -2.67 8.09
N LYS A 188 22.61 -2.98 9.37
CA LYS A 188 22.64 -4.37 9.85
C LYS A 188 21.26 -5.02 9.76
N VAL A 189 20.19 -4.29 10.12
CA VAL A 189 18.80 -4.77 9.98
C VAL A 189 18.49 -5.08 8.51
N LEU A 190 18.78 -4.14 7.60
CA LEU A 190 18.63 -4.35 6.16
C LEU A 190 19.39 -5.60 5.69
N GLY A 191 20.68 -5.68 6.05
CA GLY A 191 21.53 -6.81 5.67
C GLY A 191 20.99 -8.14 6.18
N PHE A 192 20.52 -8.20 7.43
CA PHE A 192 19.98 -9.41 8.04
C PHE A 192 18.79 -9.98 7.25
N TRP A 193 17.78 -9.14 6.97
CA TRP A 193 16.58 -9.59 6.27
C TRP A 193 16.83 -9.89 4.78
N LEU A 194 17.72 -9.14 4.13
CA LEU A 194 18.14 -9.44 2.76
C LEU A 194 18.82 -10.81 2.62
N GLU A 195 19.67 -11.19 3.59
CA GLU A 195 20.30 -12.53 3.63
C GLU A 195 19.27 -13.65 3.81
N LEU A 196 18.14 -13.38 4.45
CA LEU A 196 17.02 -14.33 4.55
C LEU A 196 16.18 -14.43 3.27
N GLY A 197 16.46 -13.60 2.25
CA GLY A 197 15.91 -13.75 0.91
C GLY A 197 14.77 -12.82 0.52
N ILE A 198 14.42 -11.80 1.34
CA ILE A 198 13.41 -10.82 0.96
C ILE A 198 13.84 -9.99 -0.26
N SER A 199 12.89 -9.41 -0.98
CA SER A 199 13.13 -8.61 -2.18
C SER A 199 13.16 -7.10 -1.93
N GLY A 200 13.02 -6.66 -0.69
CA GLY A 200 13.06 -5.26 -0.31
C GLY A 200 12.19 -4.93 0.88
N PHE A 201 12.00 -3.64 1.12
CA PHE A 201 11.31 -3.13 2.29
C PHE A 201 10.25 -2.08 1.91
N ARG A 202 9.14 -2.10 2.64
CA ARG A 202 8.26 -0.93 2.72
C ARG A 202 8.74 -0.07 3.89
N VAL A 203 9.18 1.14 3.59
CA VAL A 203 9.68 2.09 4.60
C VAL A 203 8.50 2.86 5.17
N ASP A 204 8.25 2.64 6.45
CA ASP A 204 7.20 3.31 7.19
C ASP A 204 7.51 4.80 7.34
N SER A 205 6.49 5.63 7.10
CA SER A 205 6.48 7.06 7.46
C SER A 205 7.73 7.85 7.06
N LEU A 206 8.16 7.71 5.84
CA LEU A 206 9.38 8.31 5.30
C LEU A 206 9.53 9.83 5.58
N PRO A 207 8.48 10.70 5.47
CA PRO A 207 8.60 12.13 5.75
C PRO A 207 8.98 12.46 7.19
N PHE A 208 8.50 11.66 8.14
CA PHE A 208 8.74 11.93 9.56
C PHE A 208 10.17 11.63 10.00
N MET A 209 10.89 10.80 9.28
CA MET A 209 12.34 10.67 9.45
C MET A 209 13.05 12.00 9.14
N ILE A 210 12.53 12.74 8.15
CA ILE A 210 13.08 14.01 7.67
C ILE A 210 12.79 15.14 8.62
N GLU A 211 11.56 15.30 9.11
CA GLU A 211 11.16 16.37 10.02
C GLU A 211 11.81 16.26 11.40
N THR A 212 12.15 15.04 11.83
CA THR A 212 12.81 14.82 13.12
C THR A 212 14.18 15.49 13.22
N ILE A 213 14.78 15.87 12.11
CA ILE A 213 16.09 16.53 12.06
C ILE A 213 16.04 18.04 12.35
N GLY A 214 14.90 18.61 12.60
CA GLY A 214 14.50 19.97 12.99
C GLY A 214 15.50 20.99 13.52
N THR A 215 16.75 20.98 13.09
CA THR A 215 17.74 22.01 13.41
C THR A 215 18.71 22.26 12.26
N GLY A 216 18.22 22.85 11.17
CA GLY A 216 19.06 23.61 10.24
C GLY A 216 19.82 22.88 9.14
N ALA A 217 19.81 21.54 9.10
CA ALA A 217 20.45 20.78 8.02
C ALA A 217 19.39 20.17 7.11
N LYS A 218 18.96 20.89 6.10
CA LYS A 218 17.97 20.44 5.10
C LYS A 218 18.41 19.19 4.31
N ASP A 219 19.69 18.88 4.30
CA ASP A 219 20.29 17.85 3.44
C ASP A 219 20.57 16.50 4.15
N GLN A 220 20.55 16.46 5.49
CA GLN A 220 20.88 15.25 6.25
C GLN A 220 19.93 14.07 6.05
N PRO A 221 18.60 14.27 5.93
CA PRO A 221 17.65 13.17 5.71
C PRO A 221 17.83 12.47 4.39
N ILE A 222 18.05 13.26 3.33
CA ILE A 222 18.32 12.75 1.99
C ILE A 222 19.61 11.94 2.00
N THR A 223 20.66 12.44 2.69
CA THR A 223 21.92 11.71 2.86
C THR A 223 21.75 10.37 3.61
N TYR A 224 20.91 10.36 4.65
CA TYR A 224 20.58 9.14 5.39
C TYR A 224 19.89 8.12 4.48
N LEU A 225 18.83 8.54 3.80
CA LEU A 225 18.05 7.67 2.90
C LEU A 225 18.92 7.18 1.72
N ARG A 226 19.76 8.04 1.17
CA ARG A 226 20.75 7.66 0.15
C ARG A 226 21.68 6.54 0.64
N SER A 227 22.20 6.66 1.87
CA SER A 227 23.06 5.63 2.45
C SER A 227 22.37 4.26 2.53
N LEU A 228 21.06 4.24 2.83
CA LEU A 228 20.27 3.00 2.85
C LEU A 228 20.08 2.44 1.43
N VAL A 229 19.75 3.29 0.44
CA VAL A 229 19.62 2.89 -0.96
C VAL A 229 20.93 2.31 -1.48
N GLU A 230 22.05 3.02 -1.29
CA GLU A 230 23.38 2.53 -1.70
C GLU A 230 23.81 1.23 -0.99
N PHE A 231 23.43 1.07 0.28
CA PHE A 231 23.69 -0.17 1.01
C PHE A 231 22.89 -1.31 0.40
N LEU A 232 21.60 -1.10 0.14
CA LEU A 232 20.70 -2.07 -0.47
C LEU A 232 21.22 -2.54 -1.83
N GLU A 233 21.57 -1.60 -2.73
CA GLU A 233 22.06 -1.88 -4.07
C GLU A 233 23.38 -2.69 -4.06
N ARG A 234 24.26 -2.37 -3.12
CA ARG A 234 25.51 -3.14 -2.95
C ARG A 234 25.29 -4.57 -2.43
N ARG A 235 24.24 -4.77 -1.61
CA ARG A 235 23.93 -6.10 -1.05
C ARG A 235 23.12 -6.96 -2.00
N ARG A 236 22.12 -6.35 -2.65
CA ARG A 236 21.21 -7.03 -3.56
C ARG A 236 20.68 -6.04 -4.59
N GLY A 237 21.26 -6.02 -5.78
CA GLY A 237 21.00 -5.01 -6.81
C GLY A 237 19.58 -5.00 -7.39
N ASP A 238 18.75 -6.00 -7.09
CA ASP A 238 17.33 -6.07 -7.45
C ASP A 238 16.38 -5.84 -6.26
N ALA A 239 16.91 -5.52 -5.07
CA ALA A 239 16.08 -5.16 -3.91
C ALA A 239 15.61 -3.70 -3.99
N ILE A 240 14.46 -3.41 -3.36
CA ILE A 240 13.82 -2.09 -3.42
C ILE A 240 13.50 -1.52 -2.05
N LEU A 241 13.38 -0.19 -2.02
CA LEU A 241 12.66 0.55 -0.98
C LEU A 241 11.35 1.09 -1.56
N LEU A 242 10.24 0.73 -0.92
CA LEU A 242 8.91 1.30 -1.16
C LEU A 242 8.59 2.29 -0.04
N GLY A 243 8.70 3.57 -0.31
CA GLY A 243 8.49 4.63 0.68
C GLY A 243 7.02 4.99 0.88
N GLU A 244 6.59 5.08 2.12
CA GLU A 244 5.34 5.72 2.47
C GLU A 244 5.56 7.21 2.69
N ALA A 245 5.09 8.05 1.74
CA ALA A 245 5.29 9.48 1.77
C ALA A 245 4.04 10.24 1.31
N ASN A 246 3.27 10.74 2.27
CA ASN A 246 2.12 11.62 2.02
C ASN A 246 2.58 13.09 2.00
N VAL A 247 3.20 13.51 0.91
CA VAL A 247 3.89 14.80 0.77
C VAL A 247 3.58 15.47 -0.57
N SER A 248 4.03 16.72 -0.74
CA SER A 248 3.88 17.47 -1.98
C SER A 248 4.64 16.83 -3.17
N PRO A 249 4.24 17.10 -4.42
CA PRO A 249 4.94 16.59 -5.60
C PRO A 249 6.43 16.94 -5.63
N LYS A 250 6.79 18.13 -5.15
CA LYS A 250 8.19 18.59 -5.08
C LYS A 250 9.00 17.73 -4.11
N GLU A 251 8.44 17.37 -2.98
CA GLU A 251 9.09 16.50 -2.00
C GLU A 251 9.17 15.07 -2.51
N GLN A 252 8.13 14.55 -3.19
CA GLN A 252 8.19 13.25 -3.86
C GLN A 252 9.34 13.16 -4.84
N GLN A 253 9.58 14.23 -5.64
CA GLN A 253 10.71 14.28 -6.56
C GLN A 253 12.05 14.15 -5.83
N SER A 254 12.21 14.80 -4.67
CA SER A 254 13.46 14.70 -3.89
C SER A 254 13.73 13.31 -3.30
N TYR A 255 12.72 12.48 -3.16
CA TYR A 255 12.89 11.07 -2.75
C TYR A 255 13.27 10.16 -3.92
N PHE A 256 12.80 10.46 -5.12
CA PHE A 256 13.18 9.71 -6.33
C PHE A 256 14.55 10.10 -6.87
N GLU A 257 14.93 11.39 -6.73
CA GLU A 257 16.18 11.96 -7.25
C GLU A 257 16.98 12.58 -6.10
N MET A 258 17.88 11.82 -5.49
CA MET A 258 18.70 12.29 -4.39
C MET A 258 20.01 12.89 -4.90
N ASP A 259 20.12 14.24 -4.98
CA ASP A 259 21.35 14.99 -5.34
C ASP A 259 22.10 14.43 -6.55
N GLY A 260 21.38 14.15 -7.65
CA GLY A 260 21.97 13.63 -8.89
C GLY A 260 22.28 12.13 -8.89
N GLY A 261 21.77 11.37 -7.92
CA GLY A 261 21.82 9.91 -7.86
C GLY A 261 20.42 9.29 -7.75
N ASP A 262 20.39 7.96 -7.74
CA ASP A 262 19.16 7.20 -7.58
C ASP A 262 18.63 7.30 -6.14
N GLY A 263 17.32 7.50 -6.00
CA GLY A 263 16.60 7.51 -4.73
C GLY A 263 15.84 6.22 -4.47
N VAL A 264 14.74 6.31 -3.71
CA VAL A 264 13.86 5.17 -3.48
C VAL A 264 13.22 4.70 -4.80
N GLN A 265 13.09 3.40 -4.95
CA GLN A 265 12.56 2.82 -6.19
C GLN A 265 11.06 3.01 -6.32
N MET A 266 10.32 3.09 -5.19
CA MET A 266 8.86 3.20 -5.22
C MET A 266 8.34 4.16 -4.15
N LEU A 267 7.26 4.89 -4.47
CA LEU A 267 6.52 5.74 -3.52
C LEU A 267 5.01 5.51 -3.64
N PHE A 268 4.32 5.41 -2.51
CA PHE A 268 2.86 5.44 -2.48
C PHE A 268 2.31 6.78 -2.98
N ASP A 269 1.35 6.73 -3.87
CA ASP A 269 0.69 7.92 -4.42
C ASP A 269 -0.61 8.26 -3.67
N PHE A 270 -0.47 8.88 -2.51
CA PHE A 270 -1.60 9.32 -1.68
C PHE A 270 -2.47 10.37 -2.36
N ARG A 271 -1.88 11.21 -3.23
CA ARG A 271 -2.63 12.23 -3.96
C ARG A 271 -3.58 11.58 -4.97
N THR A 272 -3.10 10.66 -5.78
CA THR A 272 -3.95 9.93 -6.74
C THR A 272 -4.98 9.05 -6.02
N CYS A 273 -4.61 8.43 -4.89
CA CYS A 273 -5.56 7.69 -4.04
C CYS A 273 -6.71 8.59 -3.55
N SER A 274 -6.40 9.75 -2.96
CA SER A 274 -7.42 10.70 -2.50
C SER A 274 -8.28 11.24 -3.65
N ALA A 275 -7.65 11.56 -4.79
CA ALA A 275 -8.32 12.03 -5.99
C ALA A 275 -9.24 10.97 -6.61
N GLN A 276 -8.89 9.68 -6.51
CA GLN A 276 -9.76 8.58 -6.94
C GLN A 276 -11.08 8.58 -6.16
N TRP A 277 -11.03 8.76 -4.84
CA TRP A 277 -12.24 8.81 -4.02
C TRP A 277 -13.08 10.07 -4.28
N LEU A 278 -12.43 11.21 -4.54
CA LEU A 278 -13.14 12.42 -4.95
C LEU A 278 -13.80 12.25 -6.33
N ALA A 279 -13.11 11.61 -7.27
CA ALA A 279 -13.66 11.29 -8.59
C ALA A 279 -14.89 10.37 -8.49
N HIS A 280 -14.83 9.34 -7.64
CA HIS A 280 -15.98 8.48 -7.35
C HIS A 280 -17.14 9.23 -6.67
N ALA A 281 -16.86 10.18 -5.77
CA ALA A 281 -17.90 10.99 -5.11
C ALA A 281 -18.61 11.92 -6.11
N ARG A 282 -17.86 12.53 -7.03
CA ARG A 282 -18.37 13.45 -8.04
C ARG A 282 -18.93 12.78 -9.29
N GLY A 283 -18.58 11.50 -9.53
CA GLY A 283 -18.88 10.84 -10.80
C GLY A 283 -18.15 11.48 -11.98
N SER A 284 -16.91 11.97 -11.78
CA SER A 284 -16.16 12.78 -12.75
C SER A 284 -14.67 12.41 -12.74
N ALA A 285 -14.06 12.34 -13.91
CA ALA A 285 -12.64 12.04 -14.07
C ALA A 285 -11.69 13.20 -13.70
N GLY A 286 -12.19 14.42 -13.65
CA GLY A 286 -11.39 15.64 -13.43
C GLY A 286 -10.38 15.52 -12.28
N PRO A 287 -10.79 15.15 -11.04
CA PRO A 287 -9.87 15.02 -9.93
C PRO A 287 -8.70 14.05 -10.19
N LEU A 288 -8.96 12.93 -10.86
CA LEU A 288 -7.92 11.96 -11.22
C LEU A 288 -6.97 12.49 -12.30
N ILE A 289 -7.50 13.15 -13.32
CA ILE A 289 -6.70 13.78 -14.38
C ILE A 289 -5.75 14.81 -13.76
N ASP A 290 -6.26 15.68 -12.89
CA ASP A 290 -5.46 16.71 -12.21
C ASP A 290 -4.37 16.09 -11.32
N ALA A 291 -4.71 15.04 -10.58
CA ALA A 291 -3.75 14.33 -9.72
C ALA A 291 -2.63 13.67 -10.55
N LEU A 292 -2.97 12.97 -11.63
CA LEU A 292 -1.99 12.33 -12.51
C LEU A 292 -1.05 13.35 -13.16
N HIS A 293 -1.57 14.47 -13.66
CA HIS A 293 -0.76 15.53 -14.26
C HIS A 293 0.09 16.29 -13.24
N SER A 294 -0.25 16.24 -11.96
CA SER A 294 0.55 16.84 -10.88
C SER A 294 1.72 15.98 -10.43
N ARG A 295 1.81 14.71 -10.88
CA ARG A 295 2.95 13.84 -10.55
C ARG A 295 4.26 14.48 -11.03
N PRO A 296 5.31 14.52 -10.19
CA PRO A 296 6.60 14.99 -10.63
C PRO A 296 7.23 14.04 -11.64
N PRO A 297 8.10 14.53 -12.53
CA PRO A 297 8.95 13.66 -13.32
C PRO A 297 9.82 12.80 -12.38
N HIS A 298 10.12 11.59 -12.78
CA HIS A 298 10.92 10.65 -12.01
C HIS A 298 11.80 9.80 -12.93
N PRO A 299 12.93 9.25 -12.42
CA PRO A 299 13.80 8.38 -13.19
C PRO A 299 13.07 7.11 -13.68
N VAL A 300 13.58 6.51 -14.76
CA VAL A 300 12.99 5.28 -15.33
C VAL A 300 12.90 4.13 -14.33
N GLN A 301 13.87 4.02 -13.42
CA GLN A 301 13.89 3.01 -12.36
C GLN A 301 12.91 3.29 -11.22
N ALA A 302 12.40 4.52 -11.09
CA ALA A 302 11.42 4.88 -10.08
C ALA A 302 9.98 4.58 -10.53
N GLN A 303 9.07 4.41 -9.57
CA GLN A 303 7.68 4.07 -9.83
C GLN A 303 6.74 4.58 -8.75
N PHE A 304 5.59 5.13 -9.15
CA PHE A 304 4.48 5.38 -8.26
C PHE A 304 3.69 4.11 -7.96
N VAL A 305 3.16 4.01 -6.75
CA VAL A 305 2.36 2.88 -6.28
C VAL A 305 0.92 3.31 -6.07
N ASN A 306 0.00 2.72 -6.83
CA ASN A 306 -1.42 3.02 -6.83
C ASN A 306 -2.18 2.09 -5.90
N PHE A 307 -3.14 2.62 -5.15
CA PHE A 307 -3.96 1.84 -4.22
C PHE A 307 -5.32 2.51 -4.00
N CYS A 308 -6.38 1.72 -3.77
CA CYS A 308 -7.67 2.25 -3.31
C CYS A 308 -7.60 2.62 -1.83
N ARG A 309 -6.97 1.77 -1.06
CA ARG A 309 -6.66 1.90 0.36
C ARG A 309 -5.62 0.86 0.75
N HIS A 310 -5.01 1.01 1.92
CA HIS A 310 -4.14 0.02 2.56
C HIS A 310 -4.61 -0.29 4.00
N HIS A 311 -3.78 -0.91 4.82
CA HIS A 311 -4.10 -1.34 6.18
C HIS A 311 -4.35 -0.21 7.20
N ASP A 312 -3.92 1.02 6.91
CA ASP A 312 -4.21 2.21 7.73
C ASP A 312 -5.53 2.87 7.33
N GLU A 313 -5.86 4.00 7.92
CA GLU A 313 -6.99 4.81 7.48
C GLU A 313 -6.82 5.24 6.02
N LEU A 314 -7.91 5.36 5.30
CA LEU A 314 -7.90 6.05 4.02
C LEU A 314 -7.67 7.54 4.28
N ASN A 315 -6.44 7.98 4.16
CA ASN A 315 -6.03 9.34 4.47
C ASN A 315 -6.41 10.30 3.34
N LEU A 316 -7.27 11.28 3.63
CA LEU A 316 -7.75 12.31 2.72
C LEU A 316 -7.07 13.67 2.93
N GLY A 317 -5.93 13.70 3.62
CA GLY A 317 -5.20 14.93 3.92
C GLY A 317 -4.65 15.68 2.70
N MET A 318 -4.61 15.02 1.53
CA MET A 318 -4.23 15.66 0.26
C MET A 318 -5.37 16.47 -0.38
N LEU A 319 -6.61 16.33 0.09
CA LEU A 319 -7.76 17.09 -0.38
C LEU A 319 -7.96 18.37 0.45
N GLY A 320 -8.49 19.40 -0.17
CA GLY A 320 -8.99 20.58 0.53
C GLY A 320 -10.18 20.22 1.43
N ASP A 321 -10.48 21.07 2.41
CA ASP A 321 -11.53 20.80 3.41
C ASP A 321 -12.89 20.52 2.78
N SER A 322 -13.30 21.30 1.77
CA SER A 322 -14.56 21.10 1.05
C SER A 322 -14.59 19.76 0.30
N GLU A 323 -13.50 19.42 -0.37
CA GLU A 323 -13.39 18.17 -1.13
C GLU A 323 -13.38 16.94 -0.21
N ARG A 324 -12.74 17.07 0.95
CA ARG A 324 -12.73 16.02 1.97
C ARG A 324 -14.14 15.77 2.51
N GLU A 325 -14.92 16.84 2.76
CA GLU A 325 -16.32 16.70 3.20
C GLU A 325 -17.21 16.07 2.11
N GLU A 326 -16.96 16.33 0.82
CA GLU A 326 -17.67 15.64 -0.28
C GLU A 326 -17.40 14.13 -0.22
N VAL A 327 -16.14 13.71 -0.01
CA VAL A 327 -15.78 12.31 0.12
C VAL A 327 -16.37 11.68 1.39
N PHE A 328 -16.34 12.40 2.52
CA PHE A 328 -16.97 11.95 3.76
C PHE A 328 -18.48 11.76 3.59
N ALA A 329 -19.17 12.71 2.99
CA ALA A 329 -20.62 12.61 2.75
C ALA A 329 -20.97 11.38 1.89
N ALA A 330 -20.12 11.06 0.90
CA ALA A 330 -20.36 9.94 -0.01
C ALA A 330 -20.01 8.56 0.60
N PHE A 331 -18.94 8.45 1.40
CA PHE A 331 -18.35 7.14 1.79
C PHE A 331 -18.19 6.94 3.29
N ALA A 332 -18.31 8.01 4.08
CA ALA A 332 -18.17 7.99 5.54
C ALA A 332 -19.16 8.97 6.20
N PRO A 333 -20.49 8.82 5.90
CA PRO A 333 -21.49 9.78 6.38
C PRO A 333 -21.57 9.82 7.91
N GLU A 334 -21.40 8.67 8.58
CA GLU A 334 -21.50 8.59 10.03
C GLU A 334 -20.16 8.94 10.71
N PRO A 335 -20.17 9.59 11.88
CA PRO A 335 -18.96 9.93 12.62
C PRO A 335 -18.06 8.72 12.92
N GLU A 336 -18.65 7.56 13.20
CA GLU A 336 -17.93 6.30 13.49
C GLU A 336 -17.16 5.74 12.30
N HIS A 337 -17.46 6.19 11.08
CA HIS A 337 -16.70 5.83 9.86
C HIS A 337 -15.40 6.60 9.75
N ARG A 338 -15.23 7.69 10.52
CA ARG A 338 -14.14 8.65 10.39
C ARG A 338 -13.12 8.48 11.51
N VAL A 339 -11.88 8.86 11.26
CA VAL A 339 -10.78 8.82 12.22
C VAL A 339 -9.80 9.96 11.96
N TYR A 340 -9.17 10.49 13.00
CA TYR A 340 -8.15 11.55 12.94
C TYR A 340 -8.58 12.83 12.22
N GLY A 341 -9.87 13.09 12.08
CA GLY A 341 -10.42 14.27 11.36
C GLY A 341 -10.17 14.33 9.86
N ARG A 342 -9.39 13.37 9.30
CA ARG A 342 -9.00 13.35 7.89
C ARG A 342 -9.07 11.97 7.24
N GLY A 343 -9.38 10.94 7.97
CA GLY A 343 -9.32 9.55 7.52
C GLY A 343 -10.65 8.81 7.57
N ILE A 344 -10.78 7.77 6.75
CA ILE A 344 -11.89 6.83 6.75
C ILE A 344 -11.40 5.46 7.21
N ARG A 345 -12.11 4.86 8.19
CA ARG A 345 -11.82 3.54 8.75
C ARG A 345 -12.78 2.46 8.22
N ARG A 346 -13.10 2.52 6.93
CA ARG A 346 -13.96 1.56 6.23
C ARG A 346 -13.21 0.85 5.12
N ARG A 347 -13.62 -0.37 4.78
CA ARG A 347 -13.08 -1.13 3.65
C ARG A 347 -13.73 -0.74 2.32
N LEU A 348 -13.08 -1.07 1.21
CA LEU A 348 -13.50 -0.75 -0.15
C LEU A 348 -14.96 -1.16 -0.43
N ALA A 349 -15.32 -2.40 -0.16
CA ALA A 349 -16.65 -2.92 -0.49
C ALA A 349 -17.76 -2.18 0.26
N SER A 350 -17.57 -1.92 1.56
CA SER A 350 -18.53 -1.19 2.38
C SER A 350 -18.69 0.26 1.95
N MET A 351 -17.58 0.96 1.62
CA MET A 351 -17.62 2.33 1.12
C MET A 351 -18.42 2.42 -0.20
N LEU A 352 -18.33 1.41 -1.04
CA LEU A 352 -19.03 1.35 -2.32
C LEU A 352 -20.42 0.69 -2.24
N GLY A 353 -20.95 0.47 -1.02
CA GLY A 353 -22.28 -0.08 -0.79
C GLY A 353 -22.46 -1.51 -1.26
N HIS A 354 -21.37 -2.30 -1.31
CA HIS A 354 -21.32 -3.68 -1.84
C HIS A 354 -21.77 -3.82 -3.30
N ASP A 355 -21.85 -2.69 -4.04
CA ASP A 355 -22.17 -2.68 -5.46
C ASP A 355 -20.98 -3.24 -6.27
N GLN A 356 -21.18 -4.43 -6.84
CA GLN A 356 -20.14 -5.16 -7.55
C GLN A 356 -19.56 -4.38 -8.76
N GLN A 357 -20.39 -3.58 -9.44
CA GLN A 357 -19.91 -2.78 -10.58
C GLN A 357 -19.00 -1.65 -10.09
N ARG A 358 -19.36 -0.99 -8.99
CA ARG A 358 -18.52 0.07 -8.38
C ARG A 358 -17.20 -0.50 -7.84
N ILE A 359 -17.25 -1.66 -7.19
CA ILE A 359 -16.06 -2.33 -6.64
C ILE A 359 -15.11 -2.70 -7.79
N ARG A 360 -15.64 -3.34 -8.85
CA ARG A 360 -14.85 -3.71 -10.03
C ARG A 360 -14.26 -2.47 -10.73
N LEU A 361 -15.01 -1.38 -10.84
CA LEU A 361 -14.50 -0.13 -11.39
C LEU A 361 -13.33 0.43 -10.57
N ALA A 362 -13.45 0.51 -9.24
CA ALA A 362 -12.40 1.04 -8.38
C ALA A 362 -11.10 0.19 -8.46
N LEU A 363 -11.25 -1.13 -8.46
CA LEU A 363 -10.12 -2.06 -8.62
C LEU A 363 -9.53 -2.01 -10.05
N ALA A 364 -10.38 -1.91 -11.09
CA ALA A 364 -9.93 -1.75 -12.47
C ALA A 364 -9.13 -0.47 -12.67
N LEU A 365 -9.59 0.65 -12.09
CA LEU A 365 -8.85 1.90 -12.08
C LEU A 365 -7.47 1.73 -11.45
N THR A 366 -7.40 1.18 -10.23
CA THR A 366 -6.13 0.97 -9.54
C THR A 366 -5.15 0.12 -10.36
N MET A 367 -5.66 -0.91 -11.06
CA MET A 367 -4.86 -1.74 -11.95
C MET A 367 -4.43 -1.05 -13.25
N ALA A 368 -5.23 -0.11 -13.76
CA ALA A 368 -4.98 0.58 -15.03
C ALA A 368 -4.14 1.84 -14.91
N LEU A 369 -4.15 2.50 -13.75
CA LEU A 369 -3.37 3.72 -13.53
C LEU A 369 -1.88 3.47 -13.78
N PRO A 370 -1.17 4.42 -14.42
CA PRO A 370 0.28 4.34 -14.61
C PRO A 370 0.99 4.18 -13.28
N GLY A 371 1.75 3.11 -13.11
CA GLY A 371 2.40 2.78 -11.84
C GLY A 371 2.17 1.32 -11.43
N THR A 372 2.49 0.97 -10.20
CA THR A 372 2.37 -0.39 -9.65
C THR A 372 1.18 -0.47 -8.70
N PRO A 373 0.23 -1.39 -8.90
CA PRO A 373 -0.93 -1.52 -8.03
C PRO A 373 -0.62 -2.27 -6.72
N VAL A 374 -1.26 -1.82 -5.63
CA VAL A 374 -1.31 -2.52 -4.33
C VAL A 374 -2.76 -2.85 -3.98
N LEU A 375 -2.97 -4.07 -3.52
CA LEU A 375 -4.23 -4.57 -2.95
C LEU A 375 -4.07 -4.80 -1.45
N LEU A 376 -5.08 -4.45 -0.67
CA LEU A 376 -5.20 -4.90 0.71
C LEU A 376 -5.84 -6.29 0.73
N TYR A 377 -5.33 -7.20 1.57
CA TYR A 377 -5.92 -8.53 1.71
C TYR A 377 -7.43 -8.47 1.95
N GLY A 378 -8.18 -9.32 1.27
CA GLY A 378 -9.64 -9.41 1.35
C GLY A 378 -10.40 -8.43 0.45
N ASP A 379 -9.75 -7.43 -0.18
CA ASP A 379 -10.43 -6.54 -1.13
C ASP A 379 -10.83 -7.31 -2.41
N GLU A 380 -10.06 -8.34 -2.78
CA GLU A 380 -10.32 -9.22 -3.93
C GLU A 380 -11.56 -10.11 -3.77
N ILE A 381 -12.06 -10.27 -2.55
CA ILE A 381 -13.33 -10.97 -2.27
C ILE A 381 -14.43 -10.04 -1.77
N GLY A 382 -14.12 -8.75 -1.55
CA GLY A 382 -15.08 -7.76 -1.09
C GLY A 382 -15.37 -7.80 0.42
N MET A 383 -14.36 -8.10 1.26
CA MET A 383 -14.47 -8.02 2.72
C MET A 383 -14.87 -6.62 3.17
N GLY A 384 -15.66 -6.56 4.25
CA GLY A 384 -15.96 -5.33 4.97
C GLY A 384 -15.10 -5.13 6.21
N GLU A 385 -15.32 -4.01 6.87
CA GLU A 385 -14.71 -3.65 8.14
C GLU A 385 -15.51 -4.16 9.35
N ASP A 386 -14.85 -4.18 10.52
CA ASP A 386 -15.51 -4.34 11.82
C ASP A 386 -15.37 -3.03 12.63
N LEU A 387 -16.40 -2.21 12.60
CA LEU A 387 -16.42 -0.91 13.30
C LEU A 387 -16.42 -1.01 14.83
N SER A 388 -16.65 -2.19 15.40
CA SER A 388 -16.52 -2.42 16.85
C SER A 388 -15.07 -2.33 17.33
N LEU A 389 -14.10 -2.55 16.42
CA LEU A 389 -12.69 -2.40 16.71
C LEU A 389 -12.28 -0.92 16.69
N PRO A 390 -11.34 -0.48 17.55
CA PRO A 390 -10.93 0.92 17.62
C PRO A 390 -10.07 1.34 16.42
N GLY A 391 -10.14 2.63 16.07
CA GLY A 391 -9.24 3.27 15.12
C GLY A 391 -9.07 2.49 13.80
N ARG A 392 -7.84 2.32 13.38
CA ARG A 392 -7.43 1.61 12.16
C ARG A 392 -7.68 0.11 12.19
N LEU A 393 -7.82 -0.49 13.38
CA LEU A 393 -8.05 -1.92 13.53
C LEU A 393 -9.35 -2.39 12.87
N ALA A 394 -10.31 -1.48 12.67
CA ALA A 394 -11.57 -1.79 11.99
C ALA A 394 -11.38 -2.46 10.61
N VAL A 395 -10.30 -2.17 9.90
CA VAL A 395 -10.03 -2.71 8.56
C VAL A 395 -9.05 -3.87 8.54
N ARG A 396 -8.55 -4.29 9.72
CA ARG A 396 -7.55 -5.37 9.89
C ARG A 396 -8.17 -6.62 10.52
N ASN A 397 -9.39 -6.94 10.16
CA ASN A 397 -10.12 -8.13 10.63
C ASN A 397 -9.61 -9.42 9.94
N PRO A 398 -9.80 -10.60 10.56
CA PRO A 398 -9.35 -11.88 10.03
C PRO A 398 -9.85 -12.18 8.61
N MET A 399 -8.97 -12.77 7.78
CA MET A 399 -9.28 -13.16 6.41
C MET A 399 -10.42 -14.20 6.39
N GLN A 400 -11.32 -14.07 5.44
CA GLN A 400 -12.54 -14.88 5.31
C GLN A 400 -12.33 -16.02 4.30
N TRP A 401 -11.82 -17.16 4.79
CA TRP A 401 -11.50 -18.32 3.94
C TRP A 401 -12.72 -19.16 3.59
N SER A 402 -13.69 -19.30 4.51
CA SER A 402 -14.89 -20.11 4.31
C SER A 402 -16.07 -19.58 5.11
N SER A 403 -17.26 -20.10 4.85
CA SER A 403 -18.47 -19.83 5.64
C SER A 403 -18.51 -20.56 7.01
N GLY A 404 -17.49 -21.34 7.33
CA GLY A 404 -17.39 -22.13 8.57
C GLY A 404 -17.01 -21.31 9.80
N HIS A 405 -16.64 -22.03 10.89
CA HIS A 405 -16.21 -21.41 12.16
C HIS A 405 -15.13 -20.35 11.93
N ALA A 406 -15.29 -19.20 12.60
CA ALA A 406 -14.36 -18.06 12.51
C ALA A 406 -13.97 -17.66 11.06
N GLY A 407 -14.86 -17.88 10.10
CA GLY A 407 -14.54 -17.62 8.69
C GLY A 407 -13.50 -18.58 8.09
N GLY A 408 -13.19 -19.70 8.75
CA GLY A 408 -12.10 -20.61 8.37
C GLY A 408 -10.70 -20.05 8.66
N PHE A 409 -10.62 -18.94 9.39
CA PHE A 409 -9.37 -18.33 9.83
C PHE A 409 -8.68 -19.17 10.91
N SER A 410 -9.42 -19.64 11.92
CA SER A 410 -8.92 -20.36 13.08
C SER A 410 -9.88 -21.46 13.52
N ALA A 411 -9.35 -22.48 14.19
CA ALA A 411 -10.12 -23.48 14.91
C ALA A 411 -10.44 -23.06 16.36
N SER A 412 -9.84 -21.98 16.86
CA SER A 412 -10.00 -21.45 18.21
C SER A 412 -11.30 -20.66 18.37
N ASP A 413 -11.91 -20.76 19.57
CA ASP A 413 -12.99 -19.84 19.97
C ASP A 413 -12.46 -18.49 20.50
N LYS A 414 -11.16 -18.41 20.81
CA LYS A 414 -10.50 -17.20 21.30
C LYS A 414 -9.62 -16.63 20.19
N LEU A 415 -10.15 -15.71 19.44
CA LEU A 415 -9.44 -15.09 18.34
C LEU A 415 -8.67 -13.87 18.81
N TYR A 416 -7.51 -13.63 18.19
CA TYR A 416 -6.72 -12.39 18.32
C TYR A 416 -7.57 -11.15 17.97
N ARG A 417 -8.37 -11.26 16.90
CA ARG A 417 -9.41 -10.30 16.52
C ARG A 417 -10.69 -11.05 16.14
N PRO A 418 -11.87 -10.48 16.44
CA PRO A 418 -13.13 -11.10 16.08
C PRO A 418 -13.24 -11.29 14.56
N ALA A 419 -13.71 -12.46 14.14
CA ALA A 419 -14.05 -12.70 12.75
C ALA A 419 -15.39 -12.05 12.43
N HIS A 420 -15.45 -11.24 11.38
CA HIS A 420 -16.65 -10.49 10.98
C HIS A 420 -17.70 -11.45 10.38
N ALA A 421 -18.74 -11.78 11.16
CA ALA A 421 -19.72 -12.80 10.78
C ALA A 421 -21.01 -12.24 10.14
N GLU A 422 -21.36 -11.02 10.49
CA GLU A 422 -22.68 -10.44 10.23
C GLU A 422 -22.68 -9.47 9.04
N GLY A 423 -23.87 -9.21 8.50
CA GLY A 423 -24.06 -8.24 7.42
C GLY A 423 -23.63 -8.76 6.03
N PRO A 424 -23.69 -7.90 5.02
CA PRO A 424 -23.47 -8.28 3.62
C PRO A 424 -22.00 -8.63 3.30
N SER A 425 -21.06 -8.25 4.15
CA SER A 425 -19.64 -8.55 4.03
C SER A 425 -19.10 -9.53 5.06
N GLY A 426 -19.98 -10.09 5.93
CA GLY A 426 -19.59 -11.15 6.88
C GLY A 426 -19.17 -12.43 6.18
N TYR A 427 -18.29 -13.23 6.82
CA TYR A 427 -17.70 -14.43 6.21
C TYR A 427 -18.72 -15.49 5.76
N ARG A 428 -19.95 -15.46 6.29
CA ARG A 428 -21.04 -16.34 5.85
C ARG A 428 -21.55 -16.00 4.46
N MET A 429 -21.35 -14.77 4.02
CA MET A 429 -21.78 -14.27 2.71
C MET A 429 -20.61 -14.04 1.77
N VAL A 430 -19.46 -13.64 2.31
CA VAL A 430 -18.27 -13.28 1.55
C VAL A 430 -17.10 -14.12 2.05
N ASN A 431 -16.64 -15.08 1.26
CA ASN A 431 -15.49 -15.90 1.59
C ASN A 431 -14.80 -16.47 0.34
N VAL A 432 -13.55 -16.87 0.52
CA VAL A 432 -12.70 -17.39 -0.56
C VAL A 432 -13.28 -18.69 -1.16
N THR A 433 -13.72 -19.63 -0.31
CA THR A 433 -14.16 -20.95 -0.78
C THR A 433 -15.33 -20.84 -1.77
N ASP A 434 -16.34 -20.04 -1.43
CA ASP A 434 -17.51 -19.88 -2.27
C ASP A 434 -17.15 -19.13 -3.57
N GLN A 435 -16.34 -18.07 -3.48
CA GLN A 435 -15.97 -17.27 -4.63
C GLN A 435 -15.03 -17.98 -5.61
N ARG A 436 -14.14 -18.86 -5.15
CA ARG A 436 -13.28 -19.64 -6.06
C ARG A 436 -14.06 -20.63 -6.94
N HIS A 437 -15.25 -21.03 -6.53
CA HIS A 437 -16.11 -21.92 -7.29
C HIS A 437 -17.12 -21.19 -8.19
N ASP A 438 -17.20 -19.87 -8.08
CA ASP A 438 -18.09 -19.01 -8.88
C ASP A 438 -17.28 -18.23 -9.92
N PRO A 439 -17.42 -18.52 -11.24
CA PRO A 439 -16.70 -17.82 -12.29
C PRO A 439 -17.08 -16.33 -12.41
N ASP A 440 -18.25 -15.95 -11.90
CA ASP A 440 -18.75 -14.57 -11.94
C ASP A 440 -18.42 -13.76 -10.66
N SER A 441 -17.77 -14.41 -9.68
CA SER A 441 -17.39 -13.79 -8.41
C SER A 441 -16.39 -12.65 -8.58
N LEU A 442 -16.25 -11.85 -7.53
CA LEU A 442 -15.23 -10.79 -7.48
C LEU A 442 -13.82 -11.38 -7.53
N TYR A 443 -13.55 -12.47 -6.82
CA TYR A 443 -12.26 -13.17 -6.86
C TYR A 443 -11.88 -13.61 -8.27
N SER A 444 -12.81 -14.30 -8.97
CA SER A 444 -12.57 -14.80 -10.33
C SER A 444 -12.33 -13.66 -11.32
N TRP A 445 -13.10 -12.58 -11.18
CA TRP A 445 -12.89 -11.37 -11.96
C TRP A 445 -11.54 -10.71 -11.63
N MET A 446 -11.16 -10.63 -10.35
CA MET A 446 -9.89 -10.02 -9.92
C MET A 446 -8.68 -10.79 -10.47
N ALA A 447 -8.75 -12.13 -10.47
CA ALA A 447 -7.72 -12.96 -11.10
C ALA A 447 -7.56 -12.67 -12.60
N GLN A 448 -8.67 -12.40 -13.31
CA GLN A 448 -8.64 -11.97 -14.71
C GLN A 448 -8.03 -10.58 -14.86
N ALA A 449 -8.40 -9.62 -13.99
CA ALA A 449 -7.87 -8.26 -14.03
C ALA A 449 -6.35 -8.22 -13.76
N ILE A 450 -5.87 -8.98 -12.78
CA ILE A 450 -4.44 -9.11 -12.48
C ILE A 450 -3.69 -9.74 -13.67
N ARG A 451 -4.28 -10.78 -14.29
CA ARG A 451 -3.69 -11.40 -15.50
C ARG A 451 -3.59 -10.37 -16.63
N ALA A 452 -4.68 -9.67 -16.93
CA ALA A 452 -4.69 -8.62 -17.97
C ALA A 452 -3.63 -7.55 -17.69
N ARG A 453 -3.48 -7.12 -16.43
CA ARG A 453 -2.43 -6.18 -16.00
C ARG A 453 -1.03 -6.73 -16.27
N ARG A 454 -0.75 -7.97 -15.90
CA ARG A 454 0.58 -8.60 -16.06
C ARG A 454 0.91 -8.90 -17.51
N GLU A 455 -0.08 -9.13 -18.36
CA GLU A 455 0.07 -9.30 -19.83
C GLU A 455 0.23 -7.96 -20.55
N SER A 456 0.05 -6.82 -19.86
CA SER A 456 0.17 -5.46 -20.40
C SER A 456 1.31 -4.68 -19.73
N PRO A 457 2.60 -5.02 -20.02
CA PRO A 457 3.74 -4.38 -19.38
C PRO A 457 3.79 -2.87 -19.63
N GLU A 458 3.22 -2.36 -20.70
CA GLU A 458 3.09 -0.94 -21.00
C GLU A 458 2.40 -0.16 -19.88
N LEU A 459 1.48 -0.76 -19.13
CA LEU A 459 0.83 -0.10 -17.97
C LEU A 459 1.80 0.22 -16.82
N GLY A 460 2.91 -0.52 -16.73
CA GLY A 460 3.96 -0.28 -15.71
C GLY A 460 5.19 0.44 -16.25
N TRP A 461 5.56 0.18 -17.51
CA TRP A 461 6.78 0.69 -18.13
C TRP A 461 6.54 1.89 -19.04
N GLY A 462 5.29 2.04 -19.54
CA GLY A 462 4.99 2.92 -20.65
C GLY A 462 4.94 4.39 -20.29
N GLU A 463 5.22 5.21 -21.29
CA GLU A 463 4.79 6.60 -21.29
C GLU A 463 3.26 6.63 -21.39
N TRP A 464 2.63 7.56 -20.70
CA TRP A 464 1.19 7.66 -20.64
C TRP A 464 0.70 9.07 -20.95
N ARG A 465 -0.54 9.15 -21.42
CA ARG A 465 -1.28 10.41 -21.53
C ARG A 465 -2.77 10.19 -21.26
N THR A 466 -3.45 11.19 -20.79
CA THR A 466 -4.91 11.22 -20.76
C THR A 466 -5.44 11.51 -22.17
N ILE A 467 -6.57 10.89 -22.50
CA ILE A 467 -7.28 11.10 -23.77
C ILE A 467 -8.55 11.91 -23.46
N ASP A 468 -8.75 13.00 -24.18
CA ASP A 468 -10.02 13.73 -24.15
C ASP A 468 -11.07 12.97 -24.96
N VAL A 469 -12.16 12.59 -24.30
CA VAL A 469 -13.28 11.82 -24.90
C VAL A 469 -14.61 12.59 -24.87
N ASP A 470 -14.55 13.90 -24.67
CA ASP A 470 -15.70 14.83 -24.63
C ASP A 470 -16.77 14.50 -23.57
N ASP A 471 -16.46 13.64 -22.60
CA ASP A 471 -17.34 13.30 -21.50
C ASP A 471 -16.56 13.33 -20.17
N PRO A 472 -16.82 14.29 -19.27
CA PRO A 472 -16.07 14.46 -18.03
C PRO A 472 -16.25 13.32 -17.04
N ARG A 473 -17.20 12.41 -17.26
CA ARG A 473 -17.44 11.23 -16.42
C ARG A 473 -16.47 10.09 -16.74
N VAL A 474 -15.76 10.16 -17.86
CA VAL A 474 -14.89 9.09 -18.33
C VAL A 474 -13.42 9.46 -18.20
N LEU A 475 -12.68 8.65 -17.45
CA LEU A 475 -11.22 8.66 -17.49
C LEU A 475 -10.76 7.76 -18.64
N ALA A 476 -10.06 8.34 -19.58
CA ALA A 476 -9.41 7.61 -20.68
C ALA A 476 -7.89 7.85 -20.63
N ILE A 477 -7.12 6.76 -20.60
CA ILE A 477 -5.65 6.80 -20.56
C ILE A 477 -5.09 5.93 -21.67
N GLU A 478 -4.12 6.47 -22.40
CA GLU A 478 -3.27 5.71 -23.30
C GLU A 478 -1.91 5.50 -22.66
N THR A 479 -1.41 4.26 -22.73
CA THR A 479 -0.04 3.90 -22.34
C THR A 479 0.67 3.25 -23.52
N ARG A 480 1.95 3.59 -23.73
CA ARG A 480 2.79 3.07 -24.82
C ARG A 480 4.16 2.65 -24.29
N TRP A 481 4.58 1.47 -24.65
CA TRP A 481 5.92 0.98 -24.36
C TRP A 481 6.42 0.08 -25.49
N ARG A 482 7.51 0.48 -26.13
CA ARG A 482 7.98 -0.14 -27.38
C ARG A 482 6.87 -0.11 -28.44
N ASP A 483 6.51 -1.26 -28.99
CA ASP A 483 5.45 -1.42 -29.99
C ASP A 483 4.07 -1.69 -29.35
N ASP A 484 4.04 -1.95 -28.04
CA ASP A 484 2.81 -2.23 -27.30
C ASP A 484 2.08 -0.93 -26.92
N ARG A 485 0.76 -0.99 -27.01
CA ARG A 485 -0.12 0.13 -26.69
C ARG A 485 -1.40 -0.37 -26.04
N THR A 486 -1.78 0.26 -24.94
CA THR A 486 -3.06 0.01 -24.27
C THR A 486 -3.83 1.31 -24.08
N VAL A 487 -5.14 1.26 -24.34
CA VAL A 487 -6.10 2.33 -24.03
C VAL A 487 -7.07 1.79 -22.99
N THR A 488 -7.18 2.49 -21.87
CA THR A 488 -8.13 2.15 -20.81
C THR A 488 -9.16 3.24 -20.64
N LEU A 489 -10.43 2.84 -20.50
CA LEU A 489 -11.59 3.72 -20.39
C LEU A 489 -12.39 3.33 -19.14
N HIS A 490 -12.77 4.29 -18.31
CA HIS A 490 -13.49 4.05 -17.07
C HIS A 490 -14.59 5.09 -16.86
N ASN A 491 -15.84 4.64 -16.81
CA ASN A 491 -17.01 5.48 -16.53
C ASN A 491 -17.24 5.57 -15.01
N LEU A 492 -17.01 6.73 -14.42
CA LEU A 492 -17.16 6.99 -13.00
C LEU A 492 -18.62 7.22 -12.55
N SER A 493 -19.58 7.22 -13.50
CA SER A 493 -20.98 7.55 -13.22
C SER A 493 -21.91 6.34 -13.20
N ALA A 494 -23.06 6.53 -12.56
CA ALA A 494 -24.15 5.55 -12.54
C ALA A 494 -24.90 5.45 -13.88
N GLU A 495 -24.64 6.35 -14.81
CA GLU A 495 -25.32 6.40 -16.09
C GLU A 495 -24.41 5.81 -17.18
N PRO A 496 -24.98 5.08 -18.16
CA PRO A 496 -24.23 4.68 -19.34
C PRO A 496 -23.72 5.90 -20.11
N VAL A 497 -22.51 5.80 -20.64
CA VAL A 497 -21.91 6.86 -21.47
C VAL A 497 -21.49 6.31 -22.83
N LYS A 498 -21.48 7.19 -23.82
CA LYS A 498 -21.01 6.90 -25.17
C LYS A 498 -19.84 7.81 -25.48
N VAL A 499 -18.72 7.21 -25.83
CA VAL A 499 -17.49 7.95 -26.14
C VAL A 499 -16.94 7.52 -27.50
N ARG A 500 -16.22 8.44 -28.15
CA ARG A 500 -15.43 8.15 -29.34
C ARG A 500 -13.97 8.45 -29.02
N LEU A 501 -13.10 7.54 -29.39
CA LEU A 501 -11.67 7.81 -29.31
C LEU A 501 -11.30 8.79 -30.45
N PRO A 502 -10.40 9.75 -30.19
CA PRO A 502 -9.86 10.63 -31.24
C PRO A 502 -9.20 9.85 -32.38
N GLU A 503 -9.08 10.47 -33.56
CA GLU A 503 -8.54 9.80 -34.76
C GLU A 503 -7.10 9.29 -34.52
N ASP A 504 -6.25 10.07 -33.87
CA ASP A 504 -4.87 9.67 -33.54
C ASP A 504 -4.77 8.45 -32.60
N VAL A 505 -5.83 8.16 -31.89
CA VAL A 505 -5.98 6.96 -31.02
C VAL A 505 -6.66 5.82 -31.79
N ASN A 506 -7.51 6.15 -32.77
CA ASN A 506 -8.29 5.18 -33.56
C ASN A 506 -7.50 4.52 -34.70
N GLU A 507 -6.40 5.13 -35.14
CA GLU A 507 -5.62 4.56 -36.24
C GLU A 507 -4.56 3.58 -35.69
N PRO A 508 -4.87 2.27 -35.59
CA PRO A 508 -3.83 1.28 -35.46
C PRO A 508 -2.97 1.31 -36.74
N GLY A 509 -1.68 1.07 -36.60
CA GLY A 509 -0.79 0.89 -37.74
C GLY A 509 -1.39 -0.13 -38.75
N GLN A 510 -1.00 -0.07 -40.03
CA GLN A 510 -1.57 -0.95 -41.07
C GLN A 510 -1.51 -2.43 -40.61
N GLY A 511 -2.68 -3.05 -40.45
CA GLY A 511 -2.83 -4.45 -40.07
C GLY A 511 -3.04 -4.71 -38.56
N GLN A 512 -2.89 -3.72 -37.69
CA GLN A 512 -3.05 -3.88 -36.26
C GLN A 512 -4.50 -3.74 -35.80
N ARG A 513 -4.90 -4.52 -34.79
CA ARG A 513 -6.25 -4.52 -34.22
C ARG A 513 -6.18 -4.18 -32.72
N MET A 514 -7.24 -3.54 -32.21
CA MET A 514 -7.44 -3.36 -30.78
C MET A 514 -8.23 -4.55 -30.22
N ARG A 515 -7.63 -5.29 -29.31
CA ARG A 515 -8.29 -6.41 -28.61
C ARG A 515 -8.72 -5.94 -27.21
N GLN A 516 -9.92 -6.30 -26.81
CA GLN A 516 -10.36 -6.10 -25.42
C GLN A 516 -9.67 -7.11 -24.50
N MET A 517 -8.98 -6.61 -23.48
CA MET A 517 -8.29 -7.41 -22.46
C MET A 517 -9.16 -7.58 -21.22
N LEU A 518 -9.89 -6.53 -20.83
CA LEU A 518 -10.76 -6.51 -19.67
C LEU A 518 -11.94 -5.57 -19.93
N GLY A 519 -13.09 -5.82 -19.28
CA GLY A 519 -14.25 -4.94 -19.30
C GLY A 519 -15.55 -5.64 -19.65
N ASP A 520 -16.62 -4.85 -19.78
CA ASP A 520 -17.96 -5.33 -20.06
C ASP A 520 -18.03 -6.09 -21.41
N ALA A 521 -18.83 -7.15 -21.44
CA ALA A 521 -19.01 -8.02 -22.60
C ALA A 521 -19.88 -7.36 -23.69
N ASP A 522 -19.34 -6.38 -24.41
CA ASP A 522 -19.97 -5.74 -25.55
C ASP A 522 -19.25 -6.14 -26.86
N PRO A 523 -19.82 -5.86 -28.04
CA PRO A 523 -19.23 -6.28 -29.31
C PRO A 523 -17.76 -5.83 -29.41
N PRO A 524 -16.91 -6.61 -30.10
CA PRO A 524 -15.50 -6.26 -30.28
C PRO A 524 -15.35 -4.84 -30.78
N TYR A 525 -14.44 -4.08 -30.19
CA TYR A 525 -14.16 -2.72 -30.61
C TYR A 525 -13.67 -2.70 -32.08
N ARG A 526 -14.22 -1.79 -32.88
CA ARG A 526 -13.72 -1.47 -34.20
C ARG A 526 -13.30 -0.01 -34.26
N PRO A 527 -12.13 0.32 -34.84
CA PRO A 527 -11.68 1.70 -34.98
C PRO A 527 -12.77 2.61 -35.56
N GLY A 528 -12.92 3.80 -34.98
CA GLY A 528 -13.95 4.78 -35.41
C GLY A 528 -15.35 4.53 -34.89
N GLN A 529 -15.62 3.40 -34.24
CA GLN A 529 -16.93 3.15 -33.62
C GLN A 529 -17.08 3.85 -32.26
N GLU A 530 -18.32 4.16 -31.95
CA GLU A 530 -18.72 4.61 -30.61
C GLU A 530 -18.57 3.48 -29.61
N ILE A 531 -17.91 3.77 -28.48
CA ILE A 531 -17.74 2.84 -27.36
C ILE A 531 -18.84 3.17 -26.34
N ILE A 532 -19.62 2.16 -25.98
CA ILE A 532 -20.60 2.26 -24.91
C ILE A 532 -19.96 1.71 -23.64
N LEU A 533 -19.91 2.51 -22.59
CA LEU A 533 -19.55 2.09 -21.23
C LEU A 533 -20.84 2.06 -20.41
N GLY A 534 -21.16 0.91 -19.85
CA GLY A 534 -22.30 0.77 -18.95
C GLY A 534 -22.16 1.61 -17.67
N ARG A 535 -23.12 1.53 -16.77
CA ARG A 535 -23.05 2.09 -15.42
C ARG A 535 -21.79 1.58 -14.71
N TYR A 536 -20.91 2.48 -14.30
CA TYR A 536 -19.60 2.14 -13.71
C TYR A 536 -18.78 1.16 -14.58
N GLY A 537 -19.03 1.17 -15.88
CA GLY A 537 -18.39 0.29 -16.86
C GLY A 537 -16.98 0.75 -17.21
N PHE A 538 -16.18 -0.18 -17.67
CA PHE A 538 -14.81 0.10 -18.12
C PHE A 538 -14.40 -0.83 -19.26
N ARG A 539 -13.37 -0.43 -20.04
CA ARG A 539 -12.75 -1.24 -21.09
C ARG A 539 -11.25 -1.03 -21.16
N TRP A 540 -10.53 -2.10 -21.30
CA TRP A 540 -9.09 -2.09 -21.61
C TRP A 540 -8.90 -2.66 -23.00
N LEU A 541 -8.36 -1.84 -23.87
CA LEU A 541 -8.15 -2.14 -25.29
C LEU A 541 -6.64 -2.16 -25.54
N ARG A 542 -6.09 -3.30 -25.92
CA ARG A 542 -4.68 -3.45 -26.26
C ARG A 542 -4.51 -3.64 -27.75
N GLN A 543 -3.55 -2.93 -28.33
CA GLN A 543 -3.14 -3.10 -29.70
C GLN A 543 -2.39 -4.43 -29.82
N THR A 544 -2.77 -5.23 -30.81
CA THR A 544 -2.11 -6.50 -31.16
C THR A 544 -1.72 -6.48 -32.61
N ASP A 545 -0.62 -7.14 -32.96
CA ASP A 545 -0.18 -7.35 -34.34
C ASP A 545 -1.21 -8.08 -35.19
#